data_6cf7c04549d31f24c1c19a90c5143a4c
#
_entry.id   6cf7c04549d31f24c1c19a90c5143a4c
#
_cell.length_a   1.000
_cell.length_b   1.000
_cell.length_c   1.000
_cell.angle_alpha   90.00
_cell.angle_beta   90.00
_cell.angle_gamma   90.00
#
_symmetry.space_group_name_H-M   'P 1'
#
loop_
_entity.id
_entity.type
_entity.pdbx_description
1 polymer ?
#
loop_
_entity_poly.entity_id
_entity_poly.type
_entity_poly.pdbx_seq_one_letter_code
_entity_poly.pdbx_strand_id
1 'polypeptide(L)'
;MNENRRLLLKALALQGMALAPYAHADNYPQRPISLILPFGPGGATDNVVRTLAEKAGQKLGQAIVIENRPGASGMLGANHIAKAKADGYSLAIAPEPIFSIPYLQKAQFDPVTDFTYIIQLSGYALSISANANSSINSWKDVVEKAKAQPEKLSYGTTGINGTMHLTMEKIANSLNIKLNHVAFKGEAEIINALMGNHIDLAITAGSIAPMVEAKKAKPLLVWTKSRVKKWPDTPTLSDIGLNWVATAPFGIIGPRNLDPSITRKLHDAFKFALEEQQTKNLLESLNQEASYLSSDDYQAYASQAIKASKLLFPAGS
;
A
#
# COMPACT_ATOMS: atom_id res chain seq x y z
N MET A 1 66.77 -17.73 -3.88
CA MET A 1 65.78 -16.65 -3.68
C MET A 1 65.54 -16.58 -2.18
N ASN A 2 66.05 -15.53 -1.51
CA ASN A 2 66.20 -15.41 -0.05
C ASN A 2 64.85 -15.45 0.68
N GLU A 3 64.79 -16.20 1.78
CA GLU A 3 63.59 -16.33 2.64
C GLU A 3 63.05 -14.96 3.12
N ASN A 4 63.91 -14.00 3.35
CA ASN A 4 63.56 -12.64 3.73
C ASN A 4 62.72 -11.89 2.64
N ARG A 5 62.88 -12.21 1.35
CA ARG A 5 62.04 -11.64 0.27
C ARG A 5 60.66 -12.27 0.24
N ARG A 6 60.50 -13.56 0.63
CA ARG A 6 59.23 -14.23 0.73
C ARG A 6 58.41 -13.72 1.92
N LEU A 7 59.07 -13.38 3.03
CA LEU A 7 58.41 -12.79 4.21
C LEU A 7 57.96 -11.36 3.94
N LEU A 8 58.72 -10.55 3.23
CA LEU A 8 58.33 -9.18 2.84
C LEU A 8 57.13 -9.17 1.87
N LEU A 9 57.09 -10.09 0.91
CA LEU A 9 55.95 -10.18 -0.03
C LEU A 9 54.68 -10.72 0.67
N LYS A 10 54.80 -11.57 1.68
CA LYS A 10 53.64 -11.99 2.50
C LYS A 10 53.14 -10.89 3.42
N ALA A 11 54.02 -10.07 3.96
CA ALA A 11 53.63 -8.91 4.80
C ALA A 11 52.93 -7.79 3.98
N LEU A 12 53.39 -7.54 2.73
CA LEU A 12 52.71 -6.60 1.82
C LEU A 12 51.32 -7.12 1.33
N ALA A 13 51.15 -8.42 1.16
CA ALA A 13 49.86 -9.03 0.77
C ALA A 13 48.83 -8.96 1.90
N LEU A 14 49.23 -8.99 3.18
CA LEU A 14 48.33 -8.85 4.32
C LEU A 14 47.88 -7.40 4.58
N GLN A 15 48.63 -6.39 4.17
CA GLN A 15 48.23 -4.99 4.30
C GLN A 15 47.24 -4.52 3.23
N GLY A 16 47.12 -5.26 2.11
CA GLY A 16 46.14 -4.97 1.03
C GLY A 16 44.72 -5.39 1.31
N MET A 17 44.44 -6.15 2.40
CA MET A 17 43.13 -6.72 2.67
C MET A 17 42.26 -5.93 3.67
N ALA A 18 42.75 -4.78 4.17
CA ALA A 18 42.05 -4.01 5.22
C ALA A 18 41.40 -2.72 4.75
N LEU A 19 41.27 -2.47 3.45
CA LEU A 19 40.52 -1.33 2.90
C LEU A 19 39.35 -1.79 2.04
N ALA A 20 38.44 -2.58 2.62
CA ALA A 20 37.07 -2.56 2.15
C ALA A 20 36.53 -1.13 2.45
N PRO A 21 36.01 -0.38 1.45
CA PRO A 21 35.38 0.87 1.76
C PRO A 21 34.16 0.56 2.64
N TYR A 22 34.25 0.87 3.93
CA TYR A 22 33.06 1.06 4.74
C TYR A 22 32.27 2.15 4.02
N ALA A 23 31.21 1.76 3.33
CA ALA A 23 30.28 2.70 2.75
C ALA A 23 29.83 3.62 3.87
N HIS A 24 30.24 4.89 3.80
CA HIS A 24 29.94 5.89 4.82
C HIS A 24 28.43 6.11 4.87
N ALA A 25 27.75 5.39 5.74
CA ALA A 25 26.36 5.66 6.12
C ALA A 25 26.18 7.08 6.68
N ASP A 26 27.26 7.72 7.10
CA ASP A 26 27.24 9.09 7.63
C ASP A 26 26.80 10.14 6.60
N ASN A 27 27.06 9.92 5.30
CA ASN A 27 26.73 10.86 4.22
C ASN A 27 25.47 10.48 3.42
N TYR A 28 24.70 9.48 3.85
CA TYR A 28 23.43 9.13 3.20
C TYR A 28 22.31 10.09 3.64
N PRO A 29 21.44 10.56 2.71
CA PRO A 29 21.52 10.44 1.25
C PRO A 29 22.31 11.58 0.61
N GLN A 30 23.00 11.31 -0.54
CA GLN A 30 23.75 12.30 -1.33
C GLN A 30 23.08 12.62 -2.68
N ARG A 31 22.02 11.92 -3.03
CA ARG A 31 21.27 12.07 -4.28
C ARG A 31 19.79 11.77 -4.05
N PRO A 32 18.91 12.15 -4.97
CA PRO A 32 17.49 11.85 -4.85
C PRO A 32 17.21 10.35 -4.67
N ILE A 33 16.18 10.06 -3.86
CA ILE A 33 15.68 8.71 -3.58
C ILE A 33 14.46 8.46 -4.47
N SER A 34 14.41 7.32 -5.17
CA SER A 34 13.22 6.88 -5.90
C SER A 34 12.29 6.11 -4.98
N LEU A 35 11.01 6.49 -4.95
CA LEU A 35 9.95 5.79 -4.24
C LEU A 35 8.87 5.34 -5.23
N ILE A 36 8.82 4.04 -5.49
CA ILE A 36 7.83 3.46 -6.39
C ILE A 36 6.48 3.41 -5.68
N LEU A 37 5.46 3.97 -6.32
CA LEU A 37 4.07 3.93 -5.91
C LEU A 37 3.28 3.03 -6.87
N PRO A 38 2.73 1.89 -6.42
CA PRO A 38 2.12 0.90 -7.31
C PRO A 38 0.67 1.23 -7.71
N PHE A 39 0.30 2.50 -7.68
CA PHE A 39 -1.01 3.02 -8.05
C PHE A 39 -0.88 4.19 -9.02
N GLY A 40 -1.94 4.43 -9.81
CA GLY A 40 -2.03 5.61 -10.67
C GLY A 40 -2.06 6.92 -9.88
N PRO A 41 -1.68 8.04 -10.51
CA PRO A 41 -1.67 9.34 -9.85
C PRO A 41 -3.09 9.84 -9.51
N GLY A 42 -3.18 10.74 -8.54
CA GLY A 42 -4.41 11.45 -8.14
C GLY A 42 -5.35 10.69 -7.21
N GLY A 43 -5.03 9.45 -6.80
CA GLY A 43 -5.76 8.72 -5.77
C GLY A 43 -5.35 9.14 -4.36
N ALA A 44 -6.07 8.62 -3.35
CA ALA A 44 -5.79 8.91 -1.94
C ALA A 44 -4.35 8.56 -1.55
N THR A 45 -3.86 7.37 -1.94
CA THR A 45 -2.48 6.95 -1.65
C THR A 45 -1.45 7.86 -2.31
N ASP A 46 -1.67 8.26 -3.56
CA ASP A 46 -0.75 9.15 -4.29
C ASP A 46 -0.61 10.49 -3.57
N ASN A 47 -1.71 11.09 -3.15
CA ASN A 47 -1.72 12.36 -2.44
C ASN A 47 -1.00 12.26 -1.08
N VAL A 48 -1.28 11.23 -0.29
CA VAL A 48 -0.63 11.01 1.01
C VAL A 48 0.86 10.75 0.84
N VAL A 49 1.26 9.87 -0.09
CA VAL A 49 2.66 9.51 -0.31
C VAL A 49 3.47 10.72 -0.83
N ARG A 50 2.90 11.57 -1.69
CA ARG A 50 3.57 12.80 -2.15
C ARG A 50 3.81 13.77 -1.01
N THR A 51 2.82 13.97 -0.13
CA THR A 51 2.99 14.82 1.06
C THR A 51 4.05 14.27 2.01
N LEU A 52 4.03 12.94 2.25
CA LEU A 52 5.04 12.27 3.07
C LEU A 52 6.45 12.39 2.45
N ALA A 53 6.56 12.16 1.14
CA ALA A 53 7.84 12.24 0.41
C ALA A 53 8.43 13.66 0.43
N GLU A 54 7.59 14.69 0.30
CA GLU A 54 8.01 16.09 0.42
C GLU A 54 8.61 16.37 1.81
N LYS A 55 7.88 16.03 2.88
CA LYS A 55 8.31 16.31 4.26
C LYS A 55 9.52 15.46 4.68
N ALA A 56 9.52 14.18 4.31
CA ALA A 56 10.66 13.30 4.56
C ALA A 56 11.91 13.75 3.77
N GLY A 57 11.72 14.19 2.54
CA GLY A 57 12.79 14.75 1.71
C GLY A 57 13.41 16.02 2.31
N GLN A 58 12.58 16.93 2.84
CA GLN A 58 13.04 18.10 3.59
C GLN A 58 13.90 17.69 4.81
N LYS A 59 13.45 16.68 5.56
CA LYS A 59 14.18 16.15 6.73
C LYS A 59 15.49 15.49 6.36
N LEU A 60 15.56 14.81 5.22
CA LEU A 60 16.75 14.12 4.72
C LEU A 60 17.74 15.05 3.98
N GLY A 61 17.30 16.25 3.59
CA GLY A 61 18.09 17.16 2.74
C GLY A 61 18.22 16.69 1.29
N GLN A 62 17.42 15.71 0.84
CA GLN A 62 17.40 15.18 -0.52
C GLN A 62 15.97 14.88 -0.97
N ALA A 63 15.69 15.12 -2.25
CA ALA A 63 14.36 14.87 -2.80
C ALA A 63 14.00 13.37 -2.79
N ILE A 64 12.74 13.06 -2.48
CA ILE A 64 12.16 11.74 -2.71
C ILE A 64 11.24 11.84 -3.92
N VAL A 65 11.62 11.18 -5.02
CA VAL A 65 10.93 11.22 -6.31
C VAL A 65 9.93 10.08 -6.38
N ILE A 66 8.66 10.40 -6.58
CA ILE A 66 7.59 9.40 -6.70
C ILE A 66 7.50 8.91 -8.14
N GLU A 67 7.59 7.59 -8.31
CA GLU A 67 7.39 6.90 -9.59
C GLU A 67 6.11 6.08 -9.55
N ASN A 68 5.04 6.56 -10.19
CA ASN A 68 3.81 5.80 -10.31
C ASN A 68 4.02 4.62 -11.28
N ARG A 69 3.98 3.38 -10.79
CA ARG A 69 4.09 2.14 -11.56
C ARG A 69 2.90 1.23 -11.24
N PRO A 70 1.69 1.57 -11.71
CA PRO A 70 0.48 0.80 -11.42
C PRO A 70 0.50 -0.57 -12.08
N GLY A 71 -0.16 -1.54 -11.45
CA GLY A 71 -0.39 -2.87 -12.00
C GLY A 71 -0.16 -4.00 -11.02
N ALA A 72 -0.82 -5.12 -11.31
CA ALA A 72 -0.75 -6.37 -10.54
C ALA A 72 -0.89 -6.17 -9.02
N SER A 73 -1.75 -5.25 -8.59
CA SER A 73 -2.05 -4.94 -7.17
C SER A 73 -0.81 -4.67 -6.31
N GLY A 74 0.21 -4.04 -6.88
CA GLY A 74 1.45 -3.67 -6.19
C GLY A 74 2.65 -4.57 -6.47
N MET A 75 2.46 -5.73 -7.10
CA MET A 75 3.57 -6.67 -7.37
C MET A 75 4.68 -6.09 -8.24
N LEU A 76 4.37 -5.17 -9.18
CA LEU A 76 5.39 -4.58 -10.05
C LEU A 76 6.43 -3.80 -9.25
N GLY A 77 5.97 -3.02 -8.24
CA GLY A 77 6.87 -2.31 -7.32
C GLY A 77 7.69 -3.27 -6.48
N ALA A 78 7.06 -4.28 -5.87
CA ALA A 78 7.73 -5.28 -5.05
C ALA A 78 8.77 -6.08 -5.87
N ASN A 79 8.44 -6.54 -7.08
CA ASN A 79 9.37 -7.23 -7.99
C ASN A 79 10.61 -6.38 -8.33
N HIS A 80 10.41 -5.06 -8.50
CA HIS A 80 11.53 -4.15 -8.76
C HIS A 80 12.45 -4.04 -7.55
N ILE A 81 11.88 -3.83 -6.35
CA ILE A 81 12.66 -3.66 -5.11
C ILE A 81 13.40 -4.95 -4.72
N ALA A 82 12.82 -6.12 -4.92
CA ALA A 82 13.49 -7.40 -4.65
C ALA A 82 14.81 -7.57 -5.40
N LYS A 83 14.98 -6.87 -6.54
CA LYS A 83 16.17 -6.91 -7.41
C LYS A 83 17.05 -5.66 -7.30
N ALA A 84 16.63 -4.65 -6.55
CA ALA A 84 17.33 -3.40 -6.44
C ALA A 84 18.57 -3.51 -5.53
N LYS A 85 19.51 -2.56 -5.64
CA LYS A 85 20.67 -2.48 -4.75
C LYS A 85 20.23 -2.05 -3.36
N ALA A 86 20.82 -2.63 -2.33
CA ALA A 86 20.56 -2.30 -0.93
C ALA A 86 21.35 -1.03 -0.48
N ASP A 87 21.20 0.06 -1.23
CA ASP A 87 21.89 1.33 -1.00
C ASP A 87 20.95 2.46 -0.50
N GLY A 88 19.66 2.15 -0.30
CA GLY A 88 18.65 3.08 0.21
C GLY A 88 18.05 4.03 -0.83
N TYR A 89 18.48 4.00 -2.09
CA TYR A 89 18.00 4.93 -3.11
C TYR A 89 16.84 4.40 -3.96
N SER A 90 16.45 3.15 -3.75
CA SER A 90 15.28 2.54 -4.38
C SER A 90 14.36 1.97 -3.31
N LEU A 91 13.18 2.56 -3.19
CA LEU A 91 12.16 2.19 -2.21
C LEU A 91 10.83 1.93 -2.92
N ALA A 92 9.90 1.24 -2.26
CA ALA A 92 8.53 1.13 -2.75
C ALA A 92 7.52 1.25 -1.62
N ILE A 93 6.34 1.74 -1.97
CA ILE A 93 5.13 1.55 -1.17
C ILE A 93 4.70 0.09 -1.29
N ALA A 94 4.53 -0.53 -0.14
CA ALA A 94 4.10 -1.91 0.01
C ALA A 94 2.64 -1.93 0.51
N PRO A 95 1.66 -2.10 -0.40
CA PRO A 95 0.28 -2.33 0.01
C PRO A 95 0.13 -3.76 0.55
N GLU A 96 -0.84 -3.98 1.41
CA GLU A 96 -1.10 -5.26 2.09
C GLU A 96 -1.13 -6.49 1.16
N PRO A 97 -1.63 -6.42 -0.11
CA PRO A 97 -1.64 -7.57 -0.99
C PRO A 97 -0.28 -8.20 -1.29
N ILE A 98 0.84 -7.48 -1.12
CA ILE A 98 2.17 -8.09 -1.32
C ILE A 98 2.44 -9.28 -0.39
N PHE A 99 1.71 -9.39 0.74
CA PHE A 99 1.85 -10.50 1.70
C PHE A 99 1.06 -11.75 1.29
N SER A 100 0.00 -11.59 0.48
CA SER A 100 -0.91 -12.67 0.09
C SER A 100 -0.80 -13.10 -1.37
N ILE A 101 -0.60 -12.14 -2.28
CA ILE A 101 -0.55 -12.41 -3.73
C ILE A 101 0.46 -13.49 -4.13
N PRO A 102 1.68 -13.61 -3.54
CA PRO A 102 2.61 -14.69 -3.88
C PRO A 102 2.07 -16.11 -3.66
N TYR A 103 1.00 -16.24 -2.87
CA TYR A 103 0.33 -17.53 -2.62
C TYR A 103 -0.90 -17.75 -3.51
N LEU A 104 -1.39 -16.69 -4.17
CA LEU A 104 -2.53 -16.74 -5.09
C LEU A 104 -2.07 -16.87 -6.55
N GLN A 105 -0.88 -16.37 -6.86
CA GLN A 105 -0.33 -16.39 -8.22
C GLN A 105 1.19 -16.30 -8.20
N LYS A 106 1.85 -16.64 -9.33
CA LYS A 106 3.31 -16.58 -9.45
C LYS A 106 3.84 -15.17 -9.23
N ALA A 107 4.64 -14.97 -8.20
CA ALA A 107 5.41 -13.75 -7.92
C ALA A 107 6.90 -13.96 -8.19
N GLN A 108 7.65 -12.86 -8.41
CA GLN A 108 9.11 -12.88 -8.58
C GLN A 108 9.83 -12.36 -7.32
N PHE A 109 9.18 -12.43 -6.17
CA PHE A 109 9.72 -12.07 -4.86
C PHE A 109 9.13 -12.98 -3.78
N ASP A 110 9.87 -13.11 -2.69
CA ASP A 110 9.40 -13.68 -1.44
C ASP A 110 9.28 -12.53 -0.41
N PRO A 111 8.07 -12.22 0.10
CA PRO A 111 7.88 -11.14 1.05
C PRO A 111 8.58 -11.39 2.40
N VAL A 112 9.00 -12.63 2.70
CA VAL A 112 9.73 -12.96 3.93
C VAL A 112 11.20 -12.55 3.83
N THR A 113 11.83 -12.79 2.67
CA THR A 113 13.30 -12.77 2.54
C THR A 113 13.83 -11.62 1.69
N ASP A 114 13.01 -11.02 0.81
CA ASP A 114 13.51 -10.11 -0.22
C ASP A 114 13.41 -8.63 0.15
N PHE A 115 12.81 -8.31 1.31
CA PHE A 115 12.59 -6.92 1.72
C PHE A 115 13.15 -6.59 3.10
N THR A 116 13.58 -5.34 3.25
CA THR A 116 13.73 -4.64 4.52
C THR A 116 12.48 -3.80 4.74
N TYR A 117 11.75 -4.04 5.82
CA TYR A 117 10.56 -3.28 6.21
C TYR A 117 10.97 -2.03 6.96
N ILE A 118 10.70 -0.84 6.40
CA ILE A 118 11.22 0.42 6.94
C ILE A 118 10.24 1.04 7.92
N ILE A 119 8.99 1.22 7.53
CA ILE A 119 7.94 1.85 8.34
C ILE A 119 6.57 1.50 7.77
N GLN A 120 5.57 1.21 8.63
CA GLN A 120 4.17 1.28 8.25
C GLN A 120 3.65 2.69 8.53
N LEU A 121 2.85 3.23 7.62
CA LEU A 121 2.45 4.64 7.63
C LEU A 121 0.99 4.85 7.98
N SER A 122 0.09 4.23 7.22
CA SER A 122 -1.35 4.47 7.32
C SER A 122 -2.14 3.25 6.90
N GLY A 123 -3.43 3.26 7.23
CA GLY A 123 -4.41 2.32 6.72
C GLY A 123 -5.57 3.07 6.08
N TYR A 124 -6.30 2.40 5.19
CA TYR A 124 -7.40 3.01 4.46
C TYR A 124 -8.74 2.78 5.14
N ALA A 125 -9.55 3.84 5.23
CA ALA A 125 -10.99 3.72 5.43
C ALA A 125 -11.64 3.45 4.07
N LEU A 126 -11.71 2.18 3.67
CA LEU A 126 -12.32 1.78 2.41
C LEU A 126 -13.84 1.97 2.45
N SER A 127 -14.40 2.46 1.36
CA SER A 127 -15.83 2.68 1.20
C SER A 127 -16.34 2.24 -0.17
N ILE A 128 -17.62 1.87 -0.21
CA ILE A 128 -18.36 1.62 -1.44
C ILE A 128 -19.30 2.81 -1.65
N SER A 129 -19.26 3.38 -2.84
CA SER A 129 -20.10 4.53 -3.20
C SER A 129 -20.77 4.31 -4.56
N ALA A 130 -21.94 4.93 -4.74
CA ALA A 130 -22.65 4.99 -6.01
C ALA A 130 -22.74 6.44 -6.51
N ASN A 131 -23.01 6.63 -7.83
CA ASN A 131 -23.34 7.93 -8.39
C ASN A 131 -24.62 8.47 -7.74
N ALA A 132 -24.65 9.76 -7.39
CA ALA A 132 -25.81 10.39 -6.75
C ALA A 132 -27.10 10.31 -7.57
N ASN A 133 -26.97 10.29 -8.91
CA ASN A 133 -28.11 10.19 -9.83
C ASN A 133 -28.53 8.75 -10.12
N SER A 134 -27.84 7.74 -9.57
CA SER A 134 -28.23 6.34 -9.74
C SER A 134 -29.46 5.99 -8.91
N SER A 135 -30.15 4.93 -9.29
CA SER A 135 -31.27 4.36 -8.51
C SER A 135 -30.83 3.59 -7.27
N ILE A 136 -29.52 3.53 -6.98
CA ILE A 136 -28.95 2.89 -5.79
C ILE A 136 -28.80 3.95 -4.71
N ASN A 137 -29.56 3.84 -3.61
CA ASN A 137 -29.57 4.81 -2.52
C ASN A 137 -29.03 4.27 -1.20
N SER A 138 -28.91 2.95 -1.09
CA SER A 138 -28.47 2.25 0.12
C SER A 138 -27.73 0.96 -0.22
N TRP A 139 -27.00 0.41 0.75
CA TRP A 139 -26.40 -0.92 0.62
C TRP A 139 -27.48 -2.02 0.43
N LYS A 140 -28.65 -1.82 1.01
CA LYS A 140 -29.80 -2.72 0.82
C LYS A 140 -30.20 -2.81 -0.65
N ASP A 141 -30.26 -1.66 -1.36
CA ASP A 141 -30.59 -1.65 -2.80
C ASP A 141 -29.56 -2.42 -3.63
N VAL A 142 -28.26 -2.34 -3.24
CA VAL A 142 -27.21 -3.13 -3.91
C VAL A 142 -27.50 -4.63 -3.77
N VAL A 143 -27.80 -5.10 -2.55
CA VAL A 143 -28.08 -6.51 -2.27
C VAL A 143 -29.31 -6.99 -3.01
N GLU A 144 -30.42 -6.22 -2.98
CA GLU A 144 -31.67 -6.56 -3.66
C GLU A 144 -31.47 -6.64 -5.18
N LYS A 145 -30.83 -5.64 -5.78
CA LYS A 145 -30.54 -5.64 -7.22
C LYS A 145 -29.61 -6.77 -7.64
N ALA A 146 -28.56 -7.04 -6.87
CA ALA A 146 -27.61 -8.12 -7.18
C ALA A 146 -28.26 -9.51 -7.05
N LYS A 147 -29.23 -9.70 -6.12
CA LYS A 147 -30.03 -10.94 -6.03
C LYS A 147 -30.99 -11.08 -7.18
N ALA A 148 -31.66 -10.00 -7.58
CA ALA A 148 -32.61 -10.00 -8.69
C ALA A 148 -31.93 -10.22 -10.05
N GLN A 149 -30.74 -9.67 -10.23
CA GLN A 149 -29.97 -9.74 -11.47
C GLN A 149 -28.48 -10.02 -11.18
N PRO A 150 -28.10 -11.29 -10.94
CA PRO A 150 -26.72 -11.66 -10.67
C PRO A 150 -25.76 -11.18 -11.77
N GLU A 151 -24.57 -10.71 -11.37
CA GLU A 151 -23.49 -10.23 -12.25
C GLU A 151 -23.82 -8.99 -13.13
N LYS A 152 -24.99 -8.36 -12.93
CA LYS A 152 -25.33 -7.13 -13.68
C LYS A 152 -24.76 -5.88 -13.06
N LEU A 153 -24.72 -5.76 -11.72
CA LEU A 153 -24.09 -4.61 -11.08
C LEU A 153 -22.57 -4.71 -11.15
N SER A 154 -21.96 -3.66 -11.67
CA SER A 154 -20.50 -3.55 -11.80
C SER A 154 -19.88 -2.79 -10.65
N TYR A 155 -18.65 -3.17 -10.24
CA TYR A 155 -17.88 -2.45 -9.25
C TYR A 155 -16.41 -2.29 -9.66
N GLY A 156 -15.86 -1.12 -9.38
CA GLY A 156 -14.48 -0.76 -9.70
C GLY A 156 -13.54 -0.89 -8.51
N THR A 157 -12.34 -1.48 -8.74
CA THR A 157 -11.24 -1.53 -7.78
C THR A 157 -9.89 -1.23 -8.44
N THR A 158 -8.84 -1.04 -7.64
CA THR A 158 -7.48 -0.76 -8.12
C THR A 158 -6.69 -2.00 -8.55
N GLY A 159 -7.34 -3.11 -8.86
CA GLY A 159 -6.70 -4.30 -9.42
C GLY A 159 -7.29 -5.62 -8.96
N ILE A 160 -7.00 -6.67 -9.72
CA ILE A 160 -7.40 -8.05 -9.44
C ILE A 160 -6.55 -8.59 -8.28
N ASN A 161 -7.16 -9.35 -7.37
CA ASN A 161 -6.54 -9.93 -6.17
C ASN A 161 -5.95 -8.90 -5.19
N GLY A 162 -6.29 -7.60 -5.36
CA GLY A 162 -5.99 -6.58 -4.37
C GLY A 162 -6.97 -6.59 -3.21
N THR A 163 -6.65 -5.88 -2.12
CA THR A 163 -7.48 -5.80 -0.90
C THR A 163 -8.92 -5.43 -1.20
N MET A 164 -9.15 -4.44 -2.07
CA MET A 164 -10.51 -4.00 -2.44
C MET A 164 -11.30 -5.12 -3.14
N HIS A 165 -10.66 -5.83 -4.09
CA HIS A 165 -11.30 -6.92 -4.81
C HIS A 165 -11.63 -8.11 -3.90
N LEU A 166 -10.61 -8.65 -3.19
CA LEU A 166 -10.81 -9.80 -2.32
C LEU A 166 -11.79 -9.54 -1.17
N THR A 167 -11.79 -8.31 -0.64
CA THR A 167 -12.76 -7.91 0.39
C THR A 167 -14.18 -7.86 -0.17
N MET A 168 -14.35 -7.28 -1.38
CA MET A 168 -15.67 -7.24 -2.02
C MET A 168 -16.19 -8.63 -2.34
N GLU A 169 -15.33 -9.53 -2.83
CA GLU A 169 -15.68 -10.94 -3.05
C GLU A 169 -16.10 -11.62 -1.73
N LYS A 170 -15.39 -11.37 -0.63
CA LYS A 170 -15.76 -11.89 0.68
C LYS A 170 -17.13 -11.37 1.15
N ILE A 171 -17.42 -10.07 0.94
CA ILE A 171 -18.74 -9.48 1.22
C ILE A 171 -19.82 -10.14 0.36
N ALA A 172 -19.59 -10.23 -0.94
CA ALA A 172 -20.52 -10.80 -1.91
C ALA A 172 -20.87 -12.26 -1.57
N ASN A 173 -19.86 -13.07 -1.28
CA ASN A 173 -20.03 -14.47 -0.86
C ASN A 173 -20.80 -14.58 0.46
N SER A 174 -20.50 -13.73 1.45
CA SER A 174 -21.20 -13.74 2.75
C SER A 174 -22.68 -13.39 2.63
N LEU A 175 -23.07 -12.60 1.63
CA LEU A 175 -24.45 -12.16 1.37
C LEU A 175 -25.14 -12.96 0.26
N ASN A 176 -24.43 -13.95 -0.32
CA ASN A 176 -24.89 -14.75 -1.46
C ASN A 176 -25.36 -13.87 -2.63
N ILE A 177 -24.51 -12.92 -3.04
CA ILE A 177 -24.72 -12.05 -4.21
C ILE A 177 -23.56 -12.18 -5.20
N LYS A 178 -23.81 -11.85 -6.46
CA LYS A 178 -22.79 -11.83 -7.50
C LYS A 178 -22.74 -10.46 -8.17
N LEU A 179 -21.54 -9.94 -8.32
CA LEU A 179 -21.25 -8.64 -8.91
C LEU A 179 -20.20 -8.78 -10.02
N ASN A 180 -20.17 -7.83 -10.94
CA ASN A 180 -19.20 -7.80 -12.03
C ASN A 180 -18.01 -6.90 -11.68
N HIS A 181 -16.81 -7.46 -11.55
CA HIS A 181 -15.60 -6.73 -11.20
C HIS A 181 -14.96 -6.05 -12.40
N VAL A 182 -14.59 -4.77 -12.24
CA VAL A 182 -13.83 -3.98 -13.22
C VAL A 182 -12.56 -3.46 -12.56
N ALA A 183 -11.40 -3.84 -13.10
CA ALA A 183 -10.09 -3.43 -12.57
C ALA A 183 -9.60 -2.14 -13.24
N PHE A 184 -9.11 -1.18 -12.45
CA PHE A 184 -8.54 0.09 -12.86
C PHE A 184 -7.09 0.23 -12.35
N LYS A 185 -6.34 1.20 -12.90
CA LYS A 185 -4.97 1.49 -12.49
C LYS A 185 -4.87 2.33 -11.21
N GLY A 186 -5.96 3.02 -10.83
CA GLY A 186 -6.00 3.88 -9.64
C GLY A 186 -7.39 4.43 -9.38
N GLU A 187 -7.59 5.01 -8.18
CA GLU A 187 -8.89 5.50 -7.73
C GLU A 187 -9.44 6.65 -8.57
N ALA A 188 -8.59 7.50 -9.15
CA ALA A 188 -9.04 8.58 -10.03
C ALA A 188 -9.81 8.03 -11.26
N GLU A 189 -9.33 6.92 -11.84
CA GLU A 189 -10.03 6.26 -12.95
C GLU A 189 -11.37 5.66 -12.49
N ILE A 190 -11.41 5.06 -11.29
CA ILE A 190 -12.64 4.51 -10.70
C ILE A 190 -13.68 5.61 -10.51
N ILE A 191 -13.27 6.76 -9.94
CA ILE A 191 -14.15 7.90 -9.71
C ILE A 191 -14.69 8.44 -11.04
N ASN A 192 -13.83 8.60 -12.04
CA ASN A 192 -14.25 9.05 -13.36
C ASN A 192 -15.25 8.08 -14.01
N ALA A 193 -15.01 6.76 -13.89
CA ALA A 193 -15.92 5.74 -14.39
C ALA A 193 -17.27 5.77 -13.66
N LEU A 194 -17.28 5.97 -12.33
CA LEU A 194 -18.50 6.14 -11.55
C LEU A 194 -19.28 7.39 -11.97
N MET A 195 -18.60 8.54 -12.11
CA MET A 195 -19.23 9.80 -12.52
C MET A 195 -19.79 9.72 -13.94
N GLY A 196 -19.14 8.96 -14.83
CA GLY A 196 -19.60 8.69 -16.20
C GLY A 196 -20.66 7.60 -16.31
N ASN A 197 -21.08 6.98 -15.19
CA ASN A 197 -21.99 5.80 -15.17
C ASN A 197 -21.48 4.60 -15.98
N HIS A 198 -20.15 4.44 -16.07
CA HIS A 198 -19.50 3.27 -16.70
C HIS A 198 -19.40 2.08 -15.74
N ILE A 199 -19.52 2.36 -14.43
CA ILE A 199 -19.65 1.37 -13.35
C ILE A 199 -20.73 1.84 -12.37
N ASP A 200 -21.36 0.88 -11.67
CA ASP A 200 -22.42 1.16 -10.71
C ASP A 200 -21.90 1.53 -9.32
N LEU A 201 -20.80 0.90 -8.91
CA LEU A 201 -20.19 1.04 -7.59
C LEU A 201 -18.70 1.33 -7.70
N ALA A 202 -18.23 2.28 -6.90
CA ALA A 202 -16.79 2.57 -6.74
C ALA A 202 -16.32 2.14 -5.36
N ILE A 203 -15.20 1.40 -5.30
CA ILE A 203 -14.51 1.11 -4.05
C ILE A 203 -13.26 2.00 -3.99
N THR A 204 -13.17 2.85 -2.97
CA THR A 204 -12.11 3.83 -2.83
C THR A 204 -11.66 3.97 -1.38
N ALA A 205 -10.47 4.54 -1.19
CA ALA A 205 -9.82 4.77 0.10
C ALA A 205 -9.93 6.25 0.55
N GLY A 206 -11.10 6.84 0.42
CA GLY A 206 -11.34 8.23 0.84
C GLY A 206 -11.22 9.27 -0.28
N SER A 207 -10.64 8.96 -1.42
CA SER A 207 -10.56 9.89 -2.57
C SER A 207 -11.91 10.29 -3.16
N ILE A 208 -12.99 9.56 -2.85
CA ILE A 208 -14.36 9.88 -3.21
C ILE A 208 -14.96 11.03 -2.37
N ALA A 209 -14.35 11.37 -1.23
CA ALA A 209 -14.92 12.35 -0.29
C ALA A 209 -15.32 13.69 -0.94
N PRO A 210 -14.54 14.32 -1.83
CA PRO A 210 -14.94 15.55 -2.51
C PRO A 210 -16.22 15.37 -3.35
N MET A 211 -16.43 14.19 -3.95
CA MET A 211 -17.64 13.90 -4.72
C MET A 211 -18.86 13.72 -3.81
N VAL A 212 -18.67 13.17 -2.62
CA VAL A 212 -19.74 13.04 -1.61
C VAL A 212 -20.10 14.42 -1.05
N GLU A 213 -19.12 15.24 -0.70
CA GLU A 213 -19.32 16.62 -0.23
C GLU A 213 -20.05 17.49 -1.29
N ALA A 214 -19.69 17.30 -2.56
CA ALA A 214 -20.37 17.95 -3.69
C ALA A 214 -21.74 17.33 -4.04
N LYS A 215 -22.22 16.33 -3.28
CA LYS A 215 -23.47 15.59 -3.52
C LYS A 215 -23.53 14.92 -4.90
N LYS A 216 -22.39 14.58 -5.47
CA LYS A 216 -22.26 13.83 -6.75
C LYS A 216 -22.13 12.34 -6.56
N ALA A 217 -21.75 11.88 -5.36
CA ALA A 217 -21.67 10.47 -4.99
C ALA A 217 -22.39 10.24 -3.66
N LYS A 218 -22.88 9.01 -3.44
CA LYS A 218 -23.51 8.53 -2.21
C LYS A 218 -22.65 7.43 -1.62
N PRO A 219 -22.10 7.58 -0.38
CA PRO A 219 -21.45 6.48 0.31
C PRO A 219 -22.52 5.47 0.79
N LEU A 220 -22.32 4.20 0.48
CA LEU A 220 -23.32 3.14 0.75
C LEU A 220 -22.89 2.20 1.88
N LEU A 221 -21.57 1.98 2.03
CA LEU A 221 -21.00 1.08 3.02
C LEU A 221 -19.55 1.49 3.29
N VAL A 222 -19.13 1.48 4.54
CA VAL A 222 -17.72 1.63 4.94
C VAL A 222 -17.20 0.35 5.59
N TRP A 223 -15.91 0.04 5.37
CA TRP A 223 -15.29 -1.20 5.86
C TRP A 223 -14.54 -1.03 7.18
N THR A 224 -14.74 0.11 7.82
CA THR A 224 -14.15 0.49 9.11
C THR A 224 -14.89 -0.15 10.28
N LYS A 225 -14.23 -0.21 11.44
CA LYS A 225 -14.82 -0.69 12.69
C LYS A 225 -15.96 0.23 13.17
N SER A 226 -15.77 1.54 13.01
CA SER A 226 -16.70 2.57 13.42
C SER A 226 -17.15 3.37 12.20
N ARG A 227 -18.31 4.01 12.28
CA ARG A 227 -18.80 4.90 11.22
C ARG A 227 -17.85 6.07 11.02
N VAL A 228 -17.68 6.48 9.78
CA VAL A 228 -16.87 7.64 9.41
C VAL A 228 -17.55 8.92 9.89
N LYS A 229 -16.85 9.78 10.61
CA LYS A 229 -17.41 11.00 11.21
C LYS A 229 -18.12 11.90 10.18
N LYS A 230 -17.56 12.02 8.98
CA LYS A 230 -18.14 12.82 7.88
C LYS A 230 -19.39 12.17 7.25
N TRP A 231 -19.58 10.86 7.43
CA TRP A 231 -20.69 10.08 6.85
C TRP A 231 -21.38 9.24 7.94
N PRO A 232 -22.00 9.90 8.94
CA PRO A 232 -22.52 9.23 10.14
C PRO A 232 -23.66 8.25 9.83
N ASP A 233 -24.38 8.47 8.73
CA ASP A 233 -25.50 7.63 8.30
C ASP A 233 -25.07 6.42 7.47
N THR A 234 -23.79 6.38 7.01
CA THR A 234 -23.29 5.28 6.22
C THR A 234 -22.99 4.07 7.11
N PRO A 235 -23.59 2.90 6.82
CA PRO A 235 -23.37 1.70 7.61
C PRO A 235 -21.94 1.16 7.50
N THR A 236 -21.50 0.46 8.55
CA THR A 236 -20.28 -0.34 8.59
C THR A 236 -20.58 -1.80 8.21
N LEU A 237 -19.52 -2.62 8.06
CA LEU A 237 -19.70 -4.07 7.88
C LEU A 237 -20.45 -4.71 9.06
N SER A 238 -20.22 -4.25 10.29
CA SER A 238 -20.94 -4.73 11.46
C SER A 238 -22.42 -4.40 11.42
N ASP A 239 -22.81 -3.23 10.91
CA ASP A 239 -24.23 -2.83 10.77
C ASP A 239 -24.99 -3.74 9.77
N ILE A 240 -24.29 -4.41 8.87
CA ILE A 240 -24.88 -5.37 7.91
C ILE A 240 -24.66 -6.84 8.32
N GLY A 241 -24.25 -7.10 9.56
CA GLY A 241 -24.08 -8.45 10.13
C GLY A 241 -22.72 -9.11 9.85
N LEU A 242 -21.75 -8.38 9.30
CA LEU A 242 -20.40 -8.89 9.03
C LEU A 242 -19.45 -8.43 10.13
N ASN A 243 -19.18 -9.28 11.11
CA ASN A 243 -18.37 -8.98 12.31
C ASN A 243 -16.85 -9.02 12.05
N TRP A 244 -16.39 -8.38 10.99
CA TRP A 244 -14.97 -8.20 10.67
C TRP A 244 -14.75 -6.82 10.03
N VAL A 245 -13.51 -6.37 9.97
CA VAL A 245 -13.11 -5.13 9.31
C VAL A 245 -12.08 -5.44 8.24
N ALA A 246 -12.04 -4.64 7.19
CA ALA A 246 -11.01 -4.69 6.19
C ALA A 246 -10.13 -3.44 6.35
N THR A 247 -8.99 -3.62 6.98
CA THR A 247 -7.93 -2.63 6.96
C THR A 247 -7.04 -2.88 5.76
N ALA A 248 -6.55 -1.85 5.14
CA ALA A 248 -5.61 -1.95 4.04
C ALA A 248 -4.38 -1.10 4.38
N PRO A 249 -3.53 -1.57 5.29
CA PRO A 249 -2.34 -0.83 5.67
C PRO A 249 -1.34 -0.81 4.52
N PHE A 250 -0.55 0.26 4.48
CA PHE A 250 0.59 0.37 3.60
C PHE A 250 1.79 0.95 4.33
N GLY A 251 2.96 0.57 3.88
CA GLY A 251 4.22 1.03 4.42
C GLY A 251 5.27 1.16 3.34
N ILE A 252 6.50 1.38 3.76
CA ILE A 252 7.66 1.50 2.88
C ILE A 252 8.57 0.30 3.08
N ILE A 253 8.99 -0.27 1.96
CA ILE A 253 9.99 -1.33 1.89
C ILE A 253 11.19 -0.89 1.08
N GLY A 254 12.35 -1.43 1.43
CA GLY A 254 13.58 -1.41 0.66
C GLY A 254 14.04 -2.82 0.28
N PRO A 255 15.10 -2.95 -0.52
CA PRO A 255 15.73 -4.24 -0.82
C PRO A 255 16.18 -4.94 0.46
N ARG A 256 16.29 -6.27 0.41
CA ARG A 256 16.83 -7.06 1.53
C ARG A 256 18.22 -6.57 1.96
N ASN A 257 18.54 -6.73 3.24
CA ASN A 257 19.84 -6.38 3.82
C ASN A 257 20.21 -4.89 3.65
N LEU A 258 19.21 -4.00 3.66
CA LEU A 258 19.49 -2.57 3.75
C LEU A 258 20.22 -2.27 5.06
N ASP A 259 21.26 -1.43 4.99
CA ASP A 259 22.03 -1.05 6.16
C ASP A 259 21.11 -0.52 7.29
N PRO A 260 21.26 -1.00 8.54
CA PRO A 260 20.42 -0.56 9.65
C PRO A 260 20.44 0.95 9.91
N SER A 261 21.56 1.63 9.64
CA SER A 261 21.66 3.08 9.81
C SER A 261 20.88 3.83 8.72
N ILE A 262 20.89 3.34 7.48
CA ILE A 262 20.08 3.85 6.37
C ILE A 262 18.59 3.60 6.67
N THR A 263 18.25 2.38 7.12
CA THR A 263 16.87 2.03 7.50
C THR A 263 16.34 2.98 8.57
N ARG A 264 17.13 3.26 9.61
CA ARG A 264 16.76 4.20 10.69
C ARG A 264 16.60 5.62 10.18
N LYS A 265 17.53 6.14 9.35
CA LYS A 265 17.42 7.48 8.77
C LYS A 265 16.14 7.64 7.94
N LEU A 266 15.81 6.65 7.12
CA LEU A 266 14.57 6.63 6.33
C LEU A 266 13.34 6.55 7.23
N HIS A 267 13.32 5.61 8.18
CA HIS A 267 12.23 5.48 9.16
C HIS A 267 11.96 6.81 9.88
N ASP A 268 13.00 7.44 10.44
CA ASP A 268 12.87 8.67 11.21
C ASP A 268 12.38 9.85 10.36
N ALA A 269 12.80 9.91 9.09
CA ALA A 269 12.34 10.94 8.16
C ALA A 269 10.85 10.76 7.80
N PHE A 270 10.41 9.55 7.52
CA PHE A 270 9.00 9.29 7.22
C PHE A 270 8.11 9.38 8.46
N LYS A 271 8.60 8.99 9.64
CA LYS A 271 7.90 9.20 10.90
C LYS A 271 7.69 10.68 11.18
N PHE A 272 8.73 11.50 11.03
CA PHE A 272 8.62 12.95 11.10
C PHE A 272 7.54 13.47 10.13
N ALA A 273 7.59 13.04 8.85
CA ALA A 273 6.61 13.45 7.86
C ALA A 273 5.16 13.05 8.23
N LEU A 274 4.98 11.88 8.86
CA LEU A 274 3.68 11.41 9.32
C LEU A 274 3.12 12.25 10.48
N GLU A 275 4.01 12.79 11.32
CA GLU A 275 3.66 13.61 12.49
C GLU A 275 3.39 15.09 12.13
N GLU A 276 3.75 15.53 10.92
CA GLU A 276 3.51 16.89 10.44
C GLU A 276 2.01 17.22 10.31
N GLN A 277 1.63 18.45 10.71
CA GLN A 277 0.23 18.87 10.72
C GLN A 277 -0.43 18.81 9.35
N GLN A 278 0.33 19.12 8.28
CA GLN A 278 -0.18 19.02 6.90
C GLN A 278 -0.56 17.57 6.54
N THR A 279 0.24 16.59 6.95
CA THR A 279 -0.06 15.16 6.74
C THR A 279 -1.28 14.74 7.53
N LYS A 280 -1.39 15.14 8.80
CA LYS A 280 -2.56 14.83 9.65
C LYS A 280 -3.85 15.41 9.06
N ASN A 281 -3.82 16.66 8.63
CA ASN A 281 -4.97 17.31 7.99
C ASN A 281 -5.37 16.61 6.69
N LEU A 282 -4.38 16.17 5.89
CA LEU A 282 -4.65 15.42 4.67
C LEU A 282 -5.30 14.06 4.97
N LEU A 283 -4.74 13.31 5.91
CA LEU A 283 -5.31 12.01 6.33
C LEU A 283 -6.76 12.18 6.81
N GLU A 284 -7.02 13.17 7.67
CA GLU A 284 -8.37 13.48 8.13
C GLU A 284 -9.32 13.85 6.98
N SER A 285 -8.86 14.65 6.01
CA SER A 285 -9.65 15.01 4.83
C SER A 285 -10.07 13.79 4.00
N LEU A 286 -9.23 12.76 3.98
CA LEU A 286 -9.44 11.48 3.29
C LEU A 286 -10.13 10.43 4.17
N ASN A 287 -10.59 10.79 5.38
CA ASN A 287 -11.12 9.86 6.37
C ASN A 287 -10.14 8.70 6.71
N GLN A 288 -8.85 8.97 6.68
CA GLN A 288 -7.80 8.03 7.01
C GLN A 288 -7.18 8.37 8.37
N GLU A 289 -6.60 7.37 9.00
CA GLU A 289 -5.85 7.52 10.24
C GLU A 289 -4.42 7.01 10.04
N ALA A 290 -3.48 7.63 10.75
CA ALA A 290 -2.12 7.09 10.84
C ALA A 290 -2.18 5.70 11.50
N SER A 291 -1.53 4.72 10.87
CA SER A 291 -1.39 3.36 11.39
C SER A 291 0.10 3.04 11.47
N TYR A 292 0.79 3.82 12.31
CA TYR A 292 2.23 3.75 12.44
C TYR A 292 2.69 2.44 13.09
N LEU A 293 3.68 1.80 12.45
CA LEU A 293 4.51 0.75 13.07
C LEU A 293 5.98 1.07 12.81
N SER A 294 6.82 0.83 13.82
CA SER A 294 8.28 0.86 13.68
C SER A 294 8.77 -0.17 12.68
N SER A 295 10.05 -0.13 12.29
CA SER A 295 10.64 -1.13 11.39
C SER A 295 10.45 -2.55 11.93
N ASP A 296 10.72 -2.76 13.22
CA ASP A 296 10.61 -4.08 13.87
C ASP A 296 9.15 -4.54 13.96
N ASP A 297 8.24 -3.65 14.36
CA ASP A 297 6.81 -3.96 14.45
C ASP A 297 6.20 -4.21 13.07
N TYR A 298 6.65 -3.48 12.04
CA TYR A 298 6.20 -3.70 10.67
C TYR A 298 6.70 -5.02 10.10
N GLN A 299 7.95 -5.40 10.40
CA GLN A 299 8.49 -6.74 10.07
C GLN A 299 7.68 -7.84 10.75
N ALA A 300 7.32 -7.65 12.03
CA ALA A 300 6.50 -8.60 12.79
C ALA A 300 5.08 -8.71 12.20
N TYR A 301 4.45 -7.57 11.88
CA TYR A 301 3.16 -7.52 11.20
C TYR A 301 3.19 -8.26 9.86
N ALA A 302 4.18 -7.95 9.01
CA ALA A 302 4.36 -8.62 7.72
C ALA A 302 4.48 -10.13 7.87
N SER A 303 5.28 -10.59 8.84
CA SER A 303 5.46 -12.02 9.13
C SER A 303 4.15 -12.71 9.53
N GLN A 304 3.31 -12.05 10.34
CA GLN A 304 2.00 -12.55 10.73
C GLN A 304 1.03 -12.59 9.55
N ALA A 305 0.97 -11.52 8.74
CA ALA A 305 0.12 -11.43 7.55
C ALA A 305 0.48 -12.51 6.52
N ILE A 306 1.76 -12.73 6.29
CA ILE A 306 2.26 -13.79 5.41
C ILE A 306 1.88 -15.18 5.93
N LYS A 307 2.05 -15.43 7.24
CA LYS A 307 1.66 -16.71 7.86
C LYS A 307 0.15 -16.96 7.71
N ALA A 308 -0.66 -15.95 7.95
CA ALA A 308 -2.11 -16.03 7.74
C ALA A 308 -2.47 -16.34 6.28
N SER A 309 -1.80 -15.67 5.33
CA SER A 309 -2.01 -15.89 3.89
C SER A 309 -1.65 -17.31 3.46
N LYS A 310 -0.55 -17.88 3.97
CA LYS A 310 -0.16 -19.28 3.71
C LYS A 310 -1.20 -20.29 4.19
N LEU A 311 -1.88 -19.99 5.29
CA LEU A 311 -2.95 -20.85 5.82
C LEU A 311 -4.23 -20.77 5.00
N LEU A 312 -4.54 -19.59 4.46
CA LEU A 312 -5.74 -19.35 3.65
C LEU A 312 -5.57 -19.86 2.21
N PHE A 313 -4.36 -19.84 1.69
CA PHE A 313 -4.02 -20.19 0.30
C PHE A 313 -2.85 -21.18 0.30
N PRO A 314 -3.08 -22.46 0.66
CA PRO A 314 -2.02 -23.46 0.64
C PRO A 314 -1.51 -23.68 -0.79
N ALA A 315 -0.18 -23.79 -0.96
CA ALA A 315 0.44 -23.99 -2.26
C ALA A 315 -0.12 -25.25 -2.93
N GLY A 316 -0.76 -25.07 -4.09
CA GLY A 316 -1.31 -26.18 -4.89
C GLY A 316 -2.82 -26.37 -4.81
N SER A 317 -3.59 -25.42 -4.25
CA SER A 317 -5.06 -25.42 -4.35
C SER A 317 -5.55 -24.78 -5.65
#